data_9e10e8fff0ba2a51e192dc2ff6bbd5db
#
_entry.id   9e10e8fff0ba2a51e192dc2ff6bbd5db
#
_cell.length_a   1.000
_cell.length_b   1.000
_cell.length_c   1.000
_cell.angle_alpha   90.00
_cell.angle_beta   90.00
_cell.angle_gamma   90.00
#
_symmetry.space_group_name_H-M   'P 1'
#
loop_
_entity.id
_entity.type
_entity.pdbx_description
1 polymer ?
#
loop_
_entity_poly.entity_id
_entity_poly.type
_entity_poly.pdbx_seq_one_letter_code
_entity_poly.pdbx_strand_id
1 'polypeptide(L)'
;MPMRRGDALLMHKLTIHASLANHSNNIRWSFDLRYNPIGQPTGRSSFPGFIARSRSNPETELRDPAEWARCWFEARQTLATTEMGQFNRWSADNAVCA
;
A
#
# COMPACT_ATOMS: atom_id res chain seq x y z
N MET A 1 -16.76 13.47 2.10
CA MET A 1 -17.71 12.36 2.36
C MET A 1 -17.60 12.00 3.83
N PRO A 2 -18.65 12.14 4.63
CA PRO A 2 -18.61 11.72 6.03
C PRO A 2 -18.61 10.18 6.12
N MET A 3 -17.74 9.66 6.99
CA MET A 3 -17.62 8.22 7.24
C MET A 3 -17.77 7.94 8.74
N ARG A 4 -18.36 6.82 9.08
CA ARG A 4 -18.51 6.34 10.46
C ARG A 4 -17.38 5.35 10.79
N ARG A 5 -17.20 5.10 12.07
CA ARG A 5 -16.28 4.06 12.52
C ARG A 5 -16.68 2.70 11.95
N GLY A 6 -15.73 2.03 11.28
CA GLY A 6 -15.96 0.74 10.63
C GLY A 6 -16.35 0.83 9.15
N ASP A 7 -16.61 2.02 8.62
CA ASP A 7 -16.86 2.18 7.19
C ASP A 7 -15.59 1.92 6.38
N ALA A 8 -15.76 1.40 5.16
CA ALA A 8 -14.70 1.20 4.19
C ALA A 8 -15.04 1.92 2.88
N LEU A 9 -14.05 2.55 2.29
CA LEU A 9 -14.14 3.20 0.99
C LEU A 9 -13.25 2.46 -0.01
N LEU A 10 -13.84 1.95 -1.07
CA LEU A 10 -13.10 1.37 -2.18
C LEU A 10 -12.89 2.43 -3.27
N MET A 11 -11.63 2.66 -3.61
CA MET A 11 -11.25 3.65 -4.61
C MET A 11 -10.43 3.01 -5.73
N HIS A 12 -10.69 3.43 -6.95
CA HIS A 12 -9.80 3.10 -8.06
C HIS A 12 -8.45 3.79 -7.90
N LYS A 13 -7.37 3.16 -8.37
CA LYS A 13 -5.98 3.67 -8.23
C LYS A 13 -5.75 5.09 -8.78
N LEU A 14 -6.57 5.54 -9.72
CA LEU A 14 -6.49 6.87 -10.33
C LEU A 14 -7.45 7.88 -9.70
N THR A 15 -8.15 7.52 -8.64
CA THR A 15 -9.06 8.45 -7.96
C THR A 15 -8.27 9.52 -7.23
N ILE A 16 -8.41 10.76 -7.65
CA ILE A 16 -7.84 11.91 -6.96
C ILE A 16 -8.58 12.10 -5.64
N HIS A 17 -7.85 12.11 -4.55
CA HIS A 17 -8.42 12.25 -3.22
C HIS A 17 -7.47 12.98 -2.28
N ALA A 18 -8.03 13.61 -1.28
CA ALA A 18 -7.30 14.25 -0.20
C ALA A 18 -8.03 14.13 1.13
N SER A 19 -7.28 14.15 2.21
CA SER A 19 -7.83 14.29 3.56
C SER A 19 -7.84 15.75 3.96
N LEU A 20 -8.91 16.17 4.59
CA LEU A 20 -8.99 17.50 5.21
C LEU A 20 -8.28 17.49 6.57
N ALA A 21 -7.92 18.68 7.07
CA ALA A 21 -7.35 18.82 8.39
C ALA A 21 -8.31 18.30 9.47
N ASN A 22 -7.75 17.67 10.49
CA ASN A 22 -8.52 17.25 11.64
C ASN A 22 -8.66 18.42 12.62
N HIS A 23 -9.85 18.95 12.76
CA HIS A 23 -10.19 20.03 13.69
C HIS A 23 -10.78 19.56 15.02
N SER A 24 -10.82 18.24 15.23
CA SER A 24 -11.31 17.65 16.49
C SER A 24 -10.16 17.45 17.48
N ASN A 25 -10.51 17.29 18.76
CA ASN A 25 -9.54 16.94 19.81
C ASN A 25 -9.22 15.45 19.88
N ASN A 26 -9.70 14.67 18.89
CA ASN A 26 -9.54 13.22 18.83
C ASN A 26 -8.63 12.81 17.66
N ILE A 27 -7.92 11.70 17.82
CA ILE A 27 -7.13 11.08 16.74
C ILE A 27 -8.09 10.27 15.85
N ARG A 28 -7.94 10.46 14.54
CA ARG A 28 -8.56 9.62 13.53
C ARG A 28 -7.53 8.66 12.96
N TRP A 29 -7.81 7.37 13.03
CA TRP A 29 -7.02 6.34 12.38
C TRP A 29 -7.62 5.99 11.02
N SER A 30 -6.79 5.91 9.99
CA SER A 30 -7.14 5.46 8.65
C SER A 30 -6.17 4.36 8.23
N PHE A 31 -6.67 3.27 7.67
CA PHE A 31 -5.87 2.20 7.11
C PHE A 31 -6.00 2.24 5.59
N ASP A 32 -4.91 2.56 4.91
CA ASP A 32 -4.86 2.59 3.46
C ASP A 32 -4.31 1.26 2.94
N LEU A 33 -5.22 0.36 2.60
CA LEU A 33 -4.88 -0.95 2.04
C LEU A 33 -4.93 -0.89 0.52
N ARG A 34 -3.98 -1.55 -0.13
CA ARG A 34 -3.90 -1.59 -1.59
C ARG A 34 -3.88 -3.02 -2.08
N TYR A 35 -4.77 -3.29 -3.03
CA TYR A 35 -4.93 -4.60 -3.64
C TYR A 35 -4.80 -4.49 -5.16
N ASN A 36 -4.22 -5.51 -5.77
CA ASN A 36 -4.15 -5.68 -7.21
C ASN A 36 -4.41 -7.15 -7.55
N PRO A 37 -4.82 -7.47 -8.79
CA PRO A 37 -4.95 -8.85 -9.22
C PRO A 37 -3.65 -9.66 -9.05
N ILE A 38 -3.79 -10.94 -8.72
CA ILE A 38 -2.65 -11.86 -8.61
C ILE A 38 -1.90 -11.88 -9.95
N GLY A 39 -0.57 -11.84 -9.89
CA GLY A 39 0.30 -11.82 -11.06
C GLY A 39 0.58 -10.42 -11.63
N GLN A 40 -0.10 -9.40 -11.17
CA GLN A 40 0.26 -8.02 -11.52
C GLN A 40 1.31 -7.47 -10.55
N PRO A 41 2.26 -6.65 -11.05
CA PRO A 41 3.23 -6.00 -10.18
C PRO A 41 2.55 -4.98 -9.26
N THR A 42 3.01 -4.93 -8.01
CA THR A 42 2.49 -3.98 -7.01
C THR A 42 2.89 -2.53 -7.29
N GLY A 43 3.79 -2.30 -8.26
CA GLY A 43 4.39 -0.99 -8.54
C GLY A 43 5.46 -0.55 -7.54
N ARG A 44 5.80 -1.42 -6.60
CA ARG A 44 6.83 -1.19 -5.57
C ARG A 44 7.67 -2.46 -5.39
N SER A 45 8.59 -2.70 -6.32
CA SER A 45 9.42 -3.91 -6.36
C SER A 45 10.28 -4.12 -5.10
N SER A 46 10.67 -3.04 -4.44
CA SER A 46 11.49 -3.10 -3.22
C SER A 46 10.72 -3.45 -1.94
N PHE A 47 9.40 -3.49 -2.01
CA PHE A 47 8.57 -3.83 -0.84
C PHE A 47 7.87 -5.17 -1.02
N PRO A 48 7.69 -5.93 0.06
CA PRO A 48 7.04 -7.23 -0.03
C PRO A 48 5.57 -7.08 -0.41
N GLY A 49 5.07 -8.06 -1.18
CA GLY A 49 3.67 -8.27 -1.43
C GLY A 49 3.26 -9.67 -0.98
N PHE A 50 1.98 -9.92 -0.82
CA PHE A 50 1.47 -11.24 -0.49
C PHE A 50 0.11 -11.48 -1.14
N ILE A 51 -0.25 -12.75 -1.25
CA ILE A 51 -1.58 -13.15 -1.73
C ILE A 51 -2.55 -13.05 -0.57
N ALA A 52 -3.43 -12.04 -0.62
CA ALA A 52 -4.45 -11.82 0.41
C ALA A 52 -5.64 -12.78 0.23
N ARG A 53 -5.98 -13.11 -1.02
CA ARG A 53 -7.06 -14.02 -1.35
C ARG A 53 -6.83 -14.70 -2.69
N SER A 54 -6.99 -16.01 -2.74
CA SER A 54 -6.98 -16.83 -3.96
C SER A 54 -8.09 -17.88 -3.90
N ARG A 55 -9.00 -17.87 -4.87
CA ARG A 55 -10.04 -18.91 -4.97
C ARG A 55 -9.51 -20.20 -5.58
N SER A 56 -8.56 -20.09 -6.50
CA SER A 56 -7.97 -21.23 -7.20
C SER A 56 -6.93 -21.96 -6.36
N ASN A 57 -6.18 -21.21 -5.53
CA ASN A 57 -5.08 -21.74 -4.73
C ASN A 57 -5.10 -21.14 -3.32
N PRO A 58 -6.07 -21.50 -2.46
CA PRO A 58 -6.23 -20.90 -1.14
C PRO A 58 -5.05 -21.18 -0.19
N GLU A 59 -4.26 -22.19 -0.45
CA GLU A 59 -3.04 -22.52 0.28
C GLU A 59 -1.91 -21.50 0.09
N THR A 60 -1.98 -20.66 -0.94
CA THR A 60 -1.01 -19.58 -1.19
C THR A 60 -1.32 -18.31 -0.43
N GLU A 61 -2.46 -18.22 0.23
CA GLU A 61 -2.85 -17.05 1.01
C GLU A 61 -1.94 -16.89 2.23
N LEU A 62 -1.33 -15.74 2.38
CA LEU A 62 -0.54 -15.44 3.58
C LEU A 62 -1.49 -15.12 4.73
N ARG A 63 -1.45 -15.96 5.78
CA ARG A 63 -2.29 -15.82 6.98
C ARG A 63 -1.48 -15.64 8.25
N ASP A 64 -0.17 -15.84 8.19
CA ASP A 64 0.72 -15.71 9.33
C ASP A 64 1.29 -14.28 9.42
N PRO A 65 0.93 -13.51 10.46
CA PRO A 65 1.46 -12.17 10.66
C PRO A 65 2.96 -12.14 10.96
N ALA A 66 3.52 -13.21 11.52
CA ALA A 66 4.95 -13.29 11.79
C ALA A 66 5.75 -13.42 10.49
N GLU A 67 5.25 -14.20 9.55
CA GLU A 67 5.83 -14.30 8.21
C GLU A 67 5.77 -12.95 7.46
N TRP A 68 4.66 -12.23 7.57
CA TRP A 68 4.56 -10.89 7.01
C TRP A 68 5.58 -9.92 7.63
N ALA A 69 5.72 -9.95 8.94
CA ALA A 69 6.70 -9.12 9.64
C ALA A 69 8.14 -9.45 9.21
N ARG A 70 8.45 -10.73 9.00
CA ARG A 70 9.75 -11.20 8.48
C ARG A 70 10.03 -10.63 7.10
N CYS A 71 9.08 -10.69 6.17
CA CYS A 71 9.22 -10.13 4.82
C CYS A 71 9.56 -8.63 4.86
N TRP A 72 8.91 -7.87 5.73
CA TRP A 72 9.20 -6.45 5.89
C TRP A 72 10.58 -6.18 6.48
N PHE A 73 10.99 -6.98 7.46
CA PHE A 73 12.30 -6.85 8.06
C PHE A 73 13.42 -7.09 7.04
N GLU A 74 13.30 -8.14 6.24
CA GLU A 74 14.24 -8.46 5.16
C GLU A 74 14.28 -7.37 4.09
N ALA A 75 13.13 -6.86 3.66
CA ALA A 75 13.07 -5.76 2.71
C ALA A 75 13.77 -4.50 3.24
N ARG A 76 13.57 -4.16 4.51
CA ARG A 76 14.26 -3.03 5.15
C ARG A 76 15.77 -3.23 5.22
N GLN A 77 16.24 -4.42 5.55
CA GLN A 77 17.67 -4.72 5.57
C GLN A 77 18.28 -4.58 4.17
N THR A 78 17.63 -5.14 3.16
CA THR A 78 18.08 -5.03 1.76
C THR A 78 18.16 -3.58 1.32
N LEU A 79 17.13 -2.78 1.61
CA LEU A 79 17.09 -1.36 1.25
C LEU A 79 18.15 -0.53 2.00
N ALA A 80 18.49 -0.88 3.24
CA ALA A 80 19.51 -0.18 4.01
C ALA A 80 20.92 -0.38 3.44
N THR A 81 21.16 -1.46 2.69
CA THR A 81 22.45 -1.78 2.07
C THR A 81 22.52 -1.44 0.57
N THR A 82 21.39 -1.06 -0.02
CA THR A 82 21.31 -0.72 -1.45
C THR A 82 21.42 0.80 -1.63
N GLU A 83 22.33 1.25 -2.47
CA GLU A 83 22.33 2.65 -2.91
C GLU A 83 21.03 2.93 -3.66
N MET A 84 20.11 3.57 -3.00
CA MET A 84 18.86 4.02 -3.60
C MET A 84 19.16 5.29 -4.38
N GLY A 85 18.98 5.24 -5.69
CA GLY A 85 18.88 6.46 -6.50
C GLY A 85 17.80 7.39 -5.93
N GLN A 86 17.88 8.67 -6.26
CA GLN A 86 16.95 9.66 -5.77
C GLN A 86 15.50 9.24 -6.10
N PHE A 87 14.75 8.82 -5.06
CA PHE A 87 13.35 8.46 -5.23
C PHE A 87 12.52 9.73 -5.34
N ASN A 88 12.26 10.14 -6.57
CA ASN A 88 11.35 11.25 -6.82
C ASN A 88 9.93 10.71 -7.05
N ARG A 89 9.04 10.99 -6.13
CA ARG A 89 7.62 10.64 -6.24
C ARG A 89 6.88 11.45 -7.30
N TRP A 90 7.43 12.61 -7.64
CA TRP A 90 6.84 13.58 -8.55
C TRP A 90 7.85 13.92 -9.62
N SER A 91 7.53 13.62 -10.84
CA SER A 91 8.19 14.20 -11.99
C SER A 91 7.21 15.18 -12.62
N ALA A 92 7.62 16.43 -12.76
CA ALA A 92 6.85 17.45 -13.47
C ALA A 92 6.62 17.06 -14.94
N ASP A 93 7.51 16.20 -15.46
CA ASP A 93 7.45 15.73 -16.85
C ASP A 93 6.61 14.45 -17.02
N ASN A 94 5.93 14.00 -15.96
CA ASN A 94 5.08 12.84 -16.06
C ASN A 94 3.79 13.21 -16.81
N ALA A 95 3.53 12.52 -17.93
CA ALA A 95 2.35 12.75 -18.78
C ALA A 95 1.00 12.69 -18.04
N VAL A 96 0.96 12.10 -16.83
CA VAL A 96 -0.24 12.08 -15.97
C VAL A 96 -0.41 13.38 -15.18
N CYS A 97 0.60 14.25 -15.15
CA CYS A 97 0.57 15.55 -14.46
C CYS A 97 0.42 16.73 -15.45
N ALA A 98 0.29 16.44 -16.72
CA ALA A 98 0.09 17.46 -17.78
C ALA A 98 -1.39 17.70 -18.05
#